data_0644862095fbeeaed8cbb72edcd80a18
#
_entry.id   0644862095fbeeaed8cbb72edcd80a18
#
_cell.length_a   1.000
_cell.length_b   1.000
_cell.length_c   1.000
_cell.angle_alpha   90.00
_cell.angle_beta   90.00
_cell.angle_gamma   90.00
#
_symmetry.space_group_name_H-M   'P 1'
#
loop_
_entity.id
_entity.type
_entity.pdbx_description
1 polymer ?
#
loop_
_entity_poly.entity_id
_entity_poly.type
_entity_poly.pdbx_seq_one_letter_code
_entity_poly.pdbx_strand_id
1 'polypeptide(L)'
;MKLNEFASSLVSKNHFIKASFGGFQGAGKTRTATEFIIGTYKDLNCSKPILIIDNEKGSRFLIPIFEKFGIEAIAKDTSSLADIIQAFEFLQRKEIDFLFIDSLTKVYYKFVRDYKTKNKKSFMTLQDWGKVLPAWQEEFSDRFVNAEGNIVFTGRGGFEYEKEDDTKDDEGNIIEKGSFVKSGFKMKIAGETPYETDLNVWMQLEKELAKDNKPKQQNVAYVLKDRSDTINGKIFEMPKYKSFKPIINFILGLPIGEVAQESSNQNLTPGSDREYYERQLNKKIEMEKIESVFALNDLGDPRNAADKKLKTMIIQKVFGTTSKTEIEKMEFAQLNYRRSELEELFQEMKNFEDKVSHVESFKKKDELFKVA
;
A
#
# COMPACT_ATOMS: atom_id res chain seq x y z
N MET A 1 -39.27 22.56 13.31
CA MET A 1 -37.98 22.08 13.79
C MET A 1 -36.91 23.10 13.41
N LYS A 2 -36.21 23.69 14.36
CA LYS A 2 -35.18 24.70 14.08
C LYS A 2 -33.92 23.97 13.60
N LEU A 3 -33.10 24.59 12.75
CA LEU A 3 -31.87 24.03 12.21
C LEU A 3 -30.97 23.48 13.32
N ASN A 4 -30.88 24.19 14.45
CA ASN A 4 -30.07 23.76 15.61
C ASN A 4 -30.62 22.50 16.32
N GLU A 5 -31.94 22.24 16.25
CA GLU A 5 -32.52 21.01 16.78
C GLU A 5 -32.27 19.83 15.85
N PHE A 6 -32.20 20.08 14.54
CA PHE A 6 -31.83 19.09 13.54
C PHE A 6 -30.31 18.77 13.58
N ALA A 7 -29.48 19.77 13.76
CA ALA A 7 -28.00 19.64 13.75
C ALA A 7 -27.39 19.26 15.10
N SER A 8 -28.08 19.46 16.24
CA SER A 8 -27.56 19.18 17.59
C SER A 8 -27.28 17.70 17.86
N SER A 9 -27.85 16.80 17.08
CA SER A 9 -27.61 15.36 17.18
C SER A 9 -26.25 14.91 16.62
N LEU A 10 -25.52 15.76 15.91
CA LEU A 10 -24.28 15.40 15.23
C LEU A 10 -23.01 15.68 16.05
N VAL A 11 -23.08 16.46 17.12
CA VAL A 11 -21.95 16.75 18.00
C VAL A 11 -21.99 15.81 19.20
N SER A 12 -21.59 14.56 19.00
CA SER A 12 -21.31 13.65 20.11
C SER A 12 -20.14 14.20 20.91
N LYS A 13 -20.34 14.42 22.22
CA LYS A 13 -19.25 14.78 23.16
C LYS A 13 -18.37 13.59 23.53
N ASN A 14 -18.60 12.42 22.96
CA ASN A 14 -17.89 11.21 23.28
C ASN A 14 -16.72 11.06 22.30
N HIS A 15 -15.53 11.04 22.84
CA HIS A 15 -14.28 10.90 22.11
C HIS A 15 -13.91 9.43 22.00
N PHE A 16 -14.39 8.76 20.95
CA PHE A 16 -14.00 7.39 20.63
C PHE A 16 -13.00 7.39 19.48
N ILE A 17 -12.17 6.37 19.39
CA ILE A 17 -11.22 6.17 18.31
C ILE A 17 -11.45 4.81 17.65
N LYS A 18 -11.51 4.80 16.32
CA LYS A 18 -11.56 3.60 15.49
C LYS A 18 -10.30 3.53 14.66
N ALA A 19 -9.46 2.52 14.91
CA ALA A 19 -8.16 2.41 14.25
C ALA A 19 -7.94 1.03 13.63
N SER A 20 -7.21 1.00 12.54
CA SER A 20 -6.81 -0.22 11.86
C SER A 20 -5.31 -0.28 11.58
N PHE A 21 -4.75 -1.49 11.74
CA PHE A 21 -3.35 -1.78 11.47
C PHE A 21 -3.24 -2.94 10.49
N GLY A 22 -2.98 -2.61 9.22
CA GLY A 22 -2.79 -3.58 8.13
C GLY A 22 -1.34 -3.92 7.88
N GLY A 23 -1.07 -4.98 7.14
CA GLY A 23 0.28 -5.31 6.68
C GLY A 23 0.57 -6.81 6.61
N PHE A 24 1.74 -7.15 6.08
CA PHE A 24 2.18 -8.54 5.92
C PHE A 24 2.57 -9.19 7.23
N GLN A 25 2.84 -10.49 7.18
CA GLN A 25 3.31 -11.24 8.34
C GLN A 25 4.65 -10.67 8.86
N GLY A 26 4.81 -10.59 10.18
CA GLY A 26 6.04 -10.09 10.79
C GLY A 26 6.18 -8.56 10.82
N ALA A 27 5.29 -7.80 10.19
CA ALA A 27 5.34 -6.33 10.13
C ALA A 27 5.03 -5.60 11.45
N GLY A 28 4.77 -6.30 12.54
CA GLY A 28 4.57 -5.69 13.86
C GLY A 28 3.15 -5.18 14.14
N LYS A 29 2.14 -5.48 13.30
CA LYS A 29 0.75 -5.01 13.45
C LYS A 29 0.18 -5.13 14.86
N THR A 30 0.09 -6.36 15.35
CA THR A 30 -0.50 -6.69 16.66
C THR A 30 0.25 -5.97 17.79
N ARG A 31 1.59 -5.91 17.73
CA ARG A 31 2.39 -5.22 18.73
C ARG A 31 2.16 -3.72 18.73
N THR A 32 2.16 -3.10 17.56
CA THR A 32 1.91 -1.65 17.42
C THR A 32 0.48 -1.29 17.81
N ALA A 33 -0.51 -2.10 17.41
CA ALA A 33 -1.89 -1.93 17.83
C ALA A 33 -2.04 -2.03 19.37
N THR A 34 -1.36 -2.99 20.01
CA THR A 34 -1.36 -3.14 21.47
C THR A 34 -0.76 -1.91 22.17
N GLU A 35 0.38 -1.40 21.69
CA GLU A 35 1.00 -0.19 22.24
C GLU A 35 0.11 1.04 22.03
N PHE A 36 -0.55 1.13 20.87
CA PHE A 36 -1.54 2.18 20.61
C PHE A 36 -2.72 2.11 21.57
N ILE A 37 -3.31 0.92 21.78
CA ILE A 37 -4.42 0.73 22.71
C ILE A 37 -4.01 1.13 24.14
N ILE A 38 -2.85 0.66 24.62
CA ILE A 38 -2.36 0.96 25.98
C ILE A 38 -2.21 2.47 26.20
N GLY A 39 -1.59 3.15 25.25
CA GLY A 39 -1.40 4.60 25.34
C GLY A 39 -2.71 5.37 25.29
N THR A 40 -3.59 5.01 24.35
CA THR A 40 -4.92 5.63 24.19
C THR A 40 -5.80 5.37 25.42
N TYR A 41 -5.79 4.14 25.95
CA TYR A 41 -6.53 3.78 27.17
C TYR A 41 -6.19 4.72 28.34
N LYS A 42 -4.89 5.02 28.50
CA LYS A 42 -4.41 5.93 29.55
C LYS A 42 -4.79 7.39 29.28
N ASP A 43 -4.59 7.87 28.07
CA ASP A 43 -4.86 9.27 27.71
C ASP A 43 -6.37 9.58 27.70
N LEU A 44 -7.23 8.60 27.40
CA LEU A 44 -8.68 8.70 27.51
C LEU A 44 -9.23 8.42 28.92
N ASN A 45 -8.36 8.14 29.92
CA ASN A 45 -8.75 7.78 31.29
C ASN A 45 -9.76 6.62 31.34
N CYS A 46 -9.57 5.62 30.50
CA CYS A 46 -10.39 4.41 30.47
C CYS A 46 -10.23 3.61 31.77
N SER A 47 -11.26 2.87 32.16
CA SER A 47 -11.29 2.12 33.43
C SER A 47 -11.94 0.73 33.31
N LYS A 48 -12.58 0.43 32.17
CA LYS A 48 -13.25 -0.84 31.92
C LYS A 48 -12.33 -1.79 31.13
N PRO A 49 -12.56 -3.10 31.21
CA PRO A 49 -11.75 -4.08 30.50
C PRO A 49 -11.63 -3.83 28.99
N ILE A 50 -10.57 -4.37 28.42
CA ILE A 50 -10.39 -4.53 26.97
C ILE A 50 -10.90 -5.91 26.59
N LEU A 51 -11.83 -6.00 25.64
CA LEU A 51 -12.22 -7.26 25.04
C LEU A 51 -11.39 -7.53 23.78
N ILE A 52 -10.68 -8.66 23.78
CA ILE A 52 -9.86 -9.10 22.64
C ILE A 52 -10.60 -10.22 21.92
N ILE A 53 -10.98 -10.00 20.67
CA ILE A 53 -11.40 -11.08 19.76
C ILE A 53 -10.14 -11.64 19.11
N ASP A 54 -9.68 -12.77 19.62
CA ASP A 54 -8.44 -13.41 19.19
C ASP A 54 -8.74 -14.66 18.35
N ASN A 55 -8.49 -14.56 17.07
CA ASN A 55 -8.56 -15.72 16.17
C ASN A 55 -7.17 -16.11 15.62
N GLU A 56 -6.12 -15.49 16.12
CA GLU A 56 -4.74 -15.79 15.75
C GLU A 56 -3.96 -16.49 16.89
N LYS A 57 -4.60 -16.73 18.03
CA LYS A 57 -4.01 -17.35 19.22
C LYS A 57 -2.89 -16.52 19.86
N GLY A 58 -2.94 -15.20 19.66
CA GLY A 58 -1.95 -14.26 20.16
C GLY A 58 -2.22 -13.73 21.56
N SER A 59 -3.47 -13.79 22.05
CA SER A 59 -3.92 -13.18 23.31
C SER A 59 -3.11 -13.65 24.53
N ARG A 60 -2.64 -14.89 24.57
CA ARG A 60 -1.76 -15.40 25.64
C ARG A 60 -0.46 -14.59 25.82
N PHE A 61 -0.02 -13.88 24.77
CA PHE A 61 1.16 -12.99 24.83
C PHE A 61 0.75 -11.54 25.07
N LEU A 62 -0.49 -11.16 24.76
CA LEU A 62 -0.98 -9.79 24.86
C LEU A 62 -1.54 -9.49 26.25
N ILE A 63 -2.28 -10.43 26.84
CA ILE A 63 -2.88 -10.25 28.18
C ILE A 63 -1.82 -9.84 29.23
N PRO A 64 -0.67 -10.56 29.36
CA PRO A 64 0.36 -10.15 30.31
C PRO A 64 0.95 -8.75 30.03
N ILE A 65 0.90 -8.29 28.77
CA ILE A 65 1.34 -6.94 28.44
C ILE A 65 0.35 -5.92 28.98
N PHE A 66 -0.96 -6.10 28.78
CA PHE A 66 -1.99 -5.22 29.32
C PHE A 66 -1.95 -5.19 30.86
N GLU A 67 -1.86 -6.36 31.49
CA GLU A 67 -1.77 -6.49 32.96
C GLU A 67 -0.57 -5.73 33.54
N LYS A 68 0.60 -5.76 32.87
CA LYS A 68 1.78 -4.99 33.28
C LYS A 68 1.51 -3.48 33.36
N PHE A 69 0.54 -2.98 32.61
CA PHE A 69 0.12 -1.58 32.63
C PHE A 69 -1.12 -1.34 33.50
N GLY A 70 -1.57 -2.34 34.26
CA GLY A 70 -2.75 -2.26 35.14
C GLY A 70 -4.08 -2.25 34.37
N ILE A 71 -4.10 -2.80 33.15
CA ILE A 71 -5.27 -2.83 32.29
C ILE A 71 -5.81 -4.26 32.26
N GLU A 72 -7.06 -4.44 32.65
CA GLU A 72 -7.75 -5.70 32.54
C GLU A 72 -8.05 -6.02 31.08
N ALA A 73 -7.69 -7.24 30.62
CA ALA A 73 -7.93 -7.69 29.25
C ALA A 73 -8.54 -9.10 29.27
N ILE A 74 -9.65 -9.24 28.56
CA ILE A 74 -10.41 -10.50 28.43
C ILE A 74 -10.36 -10.93 26.97
N ALA A 75 -10.02 -12.18 26.70
CA ALA A 75 -9.94 -12.68 25.33
C ALA A 75 -11.02 -13.74 25.02
N LYS A 76 -11.59 -13.64 23.83
CA LYS A 76 -12.48 -14.66 23.25
C LYS A 76 -11.86 -15.18 21.95
N ASP A 77 -11.60 -16.50 21.89
CA ASP A 77 -11.12 -17.16 20.69
C ASP A 77 -12.28 -17.45 19.74
N THR A 78 -12.48 -16.59 18.77
CA THR A 78 -13.57 -16.71 17.79
C THR A 78 -13.25 -15.96 16.50
N SER A 79 -13.85 -16.41 15.39
CA SER A 79 -13.93 -15.69 14.12
C SER A 79 -15.38 -15.44 13.72
N SER A 80 -16.32 -15.60 14.65
CA SER A 80 -17.74 -15.44 14.38
C SER A 80 -18.13 -13.97 14.31
N LEU A 81 -18.82 -13.56 13.24
CA LEU A 81 -19.37 -12.21 13.16
C LEU A 81 -20.41 -11.95 14.25
N ALA A 82 -21.23 -12.97 14.61
CA ALA A 82 -22.20 -12.85 15.68
C ALA A 82 -21.54 -12.50 17.04
N ASP A 83 -20.39 -13.08 17.33
CA ASP A 83 -19.63 -12.73 18.55
C ASP A 83 -19.11 -11.30 18.53
N ILE A 84 -18.74 -10.77 17.36
CA ILE A 84 -18.32 -9.37 17.20
C ILE A 84 -19.51 -8.44 17.37
N ILE A 85 -20.69 -8.79 16.83
CA ILE A 85 -21.92 -8.04 17.02
C ILE A 85 -22.24 -7.95 18.53
N GLN A 86 -22.12 -9.08 19.23
CA GLN A 86 -22.26 -9.09 20.69
C GLN A 86 -21.22 -8.22 21.41
N ALA A 87 -19.98 -8.18 20.91
CA ALA A 87 -18.95 -7.30 21.46
C ALA A 87 -19.30 -5.81 21.26
N PHE A 88 -19.92 -5.42 20.16
CA PHE A 88 -20.46 -4.07 19.99
C PHE A 88 -21.54 -3.73 21.03
N GLU A 89 -22.37 -4.69 21.41
CA GLU A 89 -23.36 -4.49 22.47
C GLU A 89 -22.69 -4.25 23.85
N PHE A 90 -21.58 -4.94 24.16
CA PHE A 90 -20.81 -4.66 25.38
C PHE A 90 -20.23 -3.25 25.39
N LEU A 91 -19.75 -2.73 24.24
CA LEU A 91 -19.34 -1.34 24.10
C LEU A 91 -20.49 -0.37 24.38
N GLN A 92 -21.66 -0.58 23.76
CA GLN A 92 -22.84 0.26 23.97
C GLN A 92 -23.31 0.29 25.43
N ARG A 93 -23.25 -0.86 26.12
CA ARG A 93 -23.59 -0.96 27.55
C ARG A 93 -22.47 -0.45 28.46
N LYS A 94 -21.35 0.02 27.89
CA LYS A 94 -20.15 0.52 28.62
C LYS A 94 -19.59 -0.53 29.62
N GLU A 95 -19.67 -1.79 29.24
CA GLU A 95 -19.07 -2.91 30.01
C GLU A 95 -17.58 -3.06 29.69
N ILE A 96 -17.15 -2.61 28.50
CA ILE A 96 -15.77 -2.56 28.04
C ILE A 96 -15.45 -1.17 27.45
N ASP A 97 -14.21 -0.72 27.55
CA ASP A 97 -13.75 0.55 26.95
C ASP A 97 -13.10 0.37 25.60
N PHE A 98 -12.58 -0.81 25.31
CA PHE A 98 -11.96 -1.16 24.04
C PHE A 98 -12.40 -2.52 23.53
N LEU A 99 -12.65 -2.58 22.23
CA LEU A 99 -12.73 -3.82 21.47
C LEU A 99 -11.48 -3.93 20.57
N PHE A 100 -10.71 -4.99 20.75
CA PHE A 100 -9.55 -5.29 19.91
C PHE A 100 -9.79 -6.58 19.11
N ILE A 101 -9.78 -6.50 17.77
CA ILE A 101 -10.03 -7.64 16.87
C ILE A 101 -8.72 -8.03 16.18
N ASP A 102 -8.16 -9.16 16.51
CA ASP A 102 -6.91 -9.69 15.92
C ASP A 102 -7.14 -11.12 15.34
N SER A 103 -7.44 -11.23 14.03
CA SER A 103 -7.53 -10.21 12.99
C SER A 103 -8.93 -10.18 12.36
N LEU A 104 -9.35 -9.03 11.89
CA LEU A 104 -10.63 -8.87 11.17
C LEU A 104 -10.66 -9.69 9.86
N THR A 105 -9.49 -9.89 9.23
CA THR A 105 -9.37 -10.72 8.01
C THR A 105 -9.94 -12.12 8.17
N LYS A 106 -9.69 -12.77 9.31
CA LYS A 106 -10.20 -14.13 9.53
C LYS A 106 -11.72 -14.15 9.74
N VAL A 107 -12.25 -13.10 10.35
CA VAL A 107 -13.71 -12.92 10.51
C VAL A 107 -14.35 -12.77 9.13
N TYR A 108 -13.82 -11.88 8.29
CA TYR A 108 -14.30 -11.68 6.93
C TYR A 108 -14.23 -12.97 6.10
N TYR A 109 -13.11 -13.69 6.17
CA TYR A 109 -12.98 -14.97 5.47
C TYR A 109 -13.96 -16.02 5.96
N LYS A 110 -14.24 -16.05 7.26
CA LYS A 110 -15.27 -16.94 7.79
C LYS A 110 -16.64 -16.55 7.27
N PHE A 111 -16.99 -15.27 7.27
CA PHE A 111 -18.24 -14.75 6.73
C PHE A 111 -18.45 -15.17 5.26
N VAL A 112 -17.45 -14.97 4.41
CA VAL A 112 -17.49 -15.40 3.00
C VAL A 112 -17.61 -16.93 2.87
N ARG A 113 -16.89 -17.68 3.70
CA ARG A 113 -16.96 -19.15 3.69
C ARG A 113 -18.32 -19.66 4.14
N ASP A 114 -18.90 -19.06 5.16
CA ASP A 114 -20.24 -19.44 5.66
C ASP A 114 -21.30 -19.18 4.59
N TYR A 115 -21.21 -18.07 3.84
CA TYR A 115 -22.04 -17.81 2.67
C TYR A 115 -21.88 -18.91 1.60
N LYS A 116 -20.65 -19.28 1.25
CA LYS A 116 -20.37 -20.36 0.28
C LYS A 116 -21.00 -21.69 0.74
N THR A 117 -20.81 -22.05 2.00
CA THR A 117 -21.33 -23.29 2.56
C THR A 117 -22.87 -23.31 2.54
N LYS A 118 -23.51 -22.23 3.00
CA LYS A 118 -24.98 -22.08 3.03
C LYS A 118 -25.59 -22.22 1.62
N ASN A 119 -24.89 -21.68 0.59
CA ASN A 119 -25.36 -21.69 -0.78
C ASN A 119 -24.76 -22.83 -1.63
N LYS A 120 -24.08 -23.82 -1.01
CA LYS A 120 -23.46 -24.99 -1.65
C LYS A 120 -22.55 -24.62 -2.84
N LYS A 121 -21.72 -23.57 -2.68
CA LYS A 121 -20.85 -23.05 -3.74
C LYS A 121 -19.39 -23.44 -3.51
N SER A 122 -18.71 -23.84 -4.57
CA SER A 122 -17.25 -24.08 -4.58
C SER A 122 -16.44 -22.80 -4.80
N PHE A 123 -16.95 -21.86 -5.59
CA PHE A 123 -16.34 -20.55 -5.87
C PHE A 123 -17.37 -19.43 -5.83
N MET A 124 -16.89 -18.18 -5.77
CA MET A 124 -17.72 -16.97 -5.76
C MET A 124 -17.83 -16.40 -7.16
N THR A 125 -19.06 -16.09 -7.60
CA THR A 125 -19.33 -15.35 -8.85
C THR A 125 -19.48 -13.86 -8.56
N LEU A 126 -19.51 -13.00 -9.60
CA LEU A 126 -19.81 -11.57 -9.44
C LEU A 126 -21.16 -11.32 -8.76
N GLN A 127 -22.18 -12.15 -9.08
CA GLN A 127 -23.49 -12.05 -8.45
C GLN A 127 -23.44 -12.40 -6.95
N ASP A 128 -22.56 -13.31 -6.55
CA ASP A 128 -22.37 -13.65 -5.14
C ASP A 128 -21.72 -12.50 -4.37
N TRP A 129 -20.73 -11.87 -4.96
CA TRP A 129 -20.11 -10.68 -4.39
C TRP A 129 -21.11 -9.53 -4.25
N GLY A 130 -22.01 -9.36 -5.24
CA GLY A 130 -23.12 -8.40 -5.16
C GLY A 130 -24.10 -8.65 -4.03
N LYS A 131 -24.07 -9.83 -3.36
CA LYS A 131 -24.86 -10.15 -2.16
C LYS A 131 -24.03 -10.09 -0.88
N VAL A 132 -22.79 -10.59 -0.95
CA VAL A 132 -21.91 -10.70 0.23
C VAL A 132 -21.41 -9.34 0.69
N LEU A 133 -21.06 -8.45 -0.23
CA LEU A 133 -20.55 -7.11 0.13
C LEU A 133 -21.62 -6.25 0.82
N PRO A 134 -22.86 -6.12 0.29
CA PRO A 134 -23.92 -5.42 1.02
C PRO A 134 -24.25 -6.04 2.37
N ALA A 135 -24.28 -7.37 2.47
CA ALA A 135 -24.52 -8.04 3.75
C ALA A 135 -23.41 -7.76 4.78
N TRP A 136 -22.13 -7.72 4.35
CA TRP A 136 -21.04 -7.29 5.21
C TRP A 136 -21.17 -5.83 5.62
N GLN A 137 -21.56 -4.95 4.70
CA GLN A 137 -21.82 -3.54 4.99
C GLN A 137 -22.85 -3.39 6.09
N GLU A 138 -24.01 -4.03 5.95
CA GLU A 138 -25.12 -3.96 6.92
C GLU A 138 -24.76 -4.60 8.27
N GLU A 139 -24.20 -5.82 8.25
CA GLU A 139 -23.98 -6.58 9.48
C GLU A 139 -22.73 -6.15 10.26
N PHE A 140 -21.68 -5.65 9.57
CA PHE A 140 -20.46 -5.24 10.22
C PHE A 140 -20.18 -3.74 10.10
N SER A 141 -20.05 -3.18 8.86
CA SER A 141 -19.51 -1.84 8.68
C SER A 141 -20.41 -0.75 9.28
N ASP A 142 -21.73 -0.84 9.07
CA ASP A 142 -22.68 0.12 9.62
C ASP A 142 -22.72 0.06 11.16
N ARG A 143 -22.61 -1.13 11.74
CA ARG A 143 -22.53 -1.30 13.20
C ARG A 143 -21.21 -0.80 13.74
N PHE A 144 -20.11 -1.03 13.03
CA PHE A 144 -18.78 -0.53 13.38
C PHE A 144 -18.75 1.00 13.39
N VAL A 145 -19.30 1.64 12.36
CA VAL A 145 -19.36 3.12 12.28
C VAL A 145 -20.20 3.71 13.41
N ASN A 146 -21.35 3.07 13.70
CA ASN A 146 -22.30 3.58 14.71
C ASN A 146 -21.98 3.12 16.15
N ALA A 147 -20.98 2.24 16.34
CA ALA A 147 -20.62 1.80 17.69
C ALA A 147 -20.03 2.95 18.53
N GLU A 148 -20.59 3.15 19.71
CA GLU A 148 -20.09 4.12 20.70
C GLU A 148 -19.02 3.46 21.58
N GLY A 149 -17.76 3.48 21.09
CA GLY A 149 -16.63 2.92 21.82
C GLY A 149 -15.37 2.84 20.99
N ASN A 150 -14.26 2.57 21.67
CA ASN A 150 -12.96 2.47 21.03
C ASN A 150 -12.81 1.09 20.38
N ILE A 151 -12.52 1.07 19.08
CA ILE A 151 -12.38 -0.18 18.34
C ILE A 151 -11.05 -0.14 17.57
N VAL A 152 -10.24 -1.18 17.78
CA VAL A 152 -9.00 -1.37 17.05
C VAL A 152 -9.02 -2.73 16.39
N PHE A 153 -8.63 -2.83 15.14
CA PHE A 153 -8.46 -4.12 14.50
C PHE A 153 -7.18 -4.23 13.72
N THR A 154 -6.69 -5.46 13.58
CA THR A 154 -5.62 -5.77 12.63
C THR A 154 -6.17 -6.41 11.38
N GLY A 155 -5.46 -6.22 10.26
CA GLY A 155 -5.77 -6.84 8.97
C GLY A 155 -4.54 -7.45 8.31
N ARG A 156 -4.70 -8.62 7.69
CA ARG A 156 -3.63 -9.24 6.89
C ARG A 156 -3.48 -8.53 5.58
N GLY A 157 -2.24 -8.25 5.19
CA GLY A 157 -1.92 -7.63 3.92
C GLY A 157 -2.09 -8.58 2.73
N GLY A 158 -2.45 -7.98 1.62
CA GLY A 158 -2.44 -8.57 0.29
C GLY A 158 -2.04 -7.54 -0.74
N PHE A 159 -1.76 -7.98 -1.96
CA PHE A 159 -1.49 -7.10 -3.08
C PHE A 159 -2.78 -6.73 -3.80
N GLU A 160 -2.84 -5.51 -4.30
CA GLU A 160 -3.77 -5.12 -5.37
C GLU A 160 -3.13 -5.43 -6.71
N TYR A 161 -3.98 -5.74 -7.68
CA TYR A 161 -3.54 -6.02 -9.03
C TYR A 161 -4.41 -5.21 -9.97
N GLU A 162 -3.79 -4.51 -10.88
CA GLU A 162 -4.44 -3.85 -12.00
C GLU A 162 -4.08 -4.57 -13.28
N LYS A 163 -5.03 -4.60 -14.22
CA LYS A 163 -4.76 -5.12 -15.56
C LYS A 163 -4.16 -3.98 -16.38
N GLU A 164 -2.97 -4.20 -16.93
CA GLU A 164 -2.42 -3.29 -17.93
C GLU A 164 -3.33 -3.26 -19.14
N ASP A 165 -3.34 -2.14 -19.87
CA ASP A 165 -4.09 -2.03 -21.10
C ASP A 165 -3.57 -3.00 -22.16
N ASP A 166 -4.50 -3.53 -22.95
CA ASP A 166 -4.14 -4.36 -24.08
C ASP A 166 -3.38 -3.52 -25.13
N THR A 167 -2.23 -3.97 -25.58
CA THR A 167 -1.47 -3.30 -26.65
C THR A 167 -2.21 -3.53 -27.98
N LYS A 168 -2.49 -2.43 -28.69
CA LYS A 168 -3.20 -2.45 -29.98
C LYS A 168 -2.30 -1.95 -31.08
N ASP A 169 -2.52 -2.44 -32.33
CA ASP A 169 -1.93 -1.88 -33.54
C ASP A 169 -2.64 -0.59 -33.97
N ASP A 170 -2.15 0.04 -35.03
CA ASP A 170 -2.72 1.28 -35.58
C ASP A 170 -4.16 1.06 -36.13
N GLU A 171 -4.57 -0.19 -36.36
CA GLU A 171 -5.89 -0.58 -36.81
C GLU A 171 -6.83 -0.93 -35.64
N GLY A 172 -6.32 -0.92 -34.40
CA GLY A 172 -7.08 -1.19 -33.18
C GLY A 172 -7.17 -2.67 -32.80
N ASN A 173 -6.47 -3.58 -33.50
CA ASN A 173 -6.43 -5.00 -33.15
C ASN A 173 -5.51 -5.21 -31.92
N ILE A 174 -5.90 -6.13 -31.05
CA ILE A 174 -5.10 -6.48 -29.87
C ILE A 174 -3.89 -7.32 -30.31
N ILE A 175 -2.68 -6.75 -30.21
CA ILE A 175 -1.41 -7.46 -30.45
C ILE A 175 -1.03 -8.28 -29.23
N GLU A 176 -1.19 -7.69 -28.02
CA GLU A 176 -0.84 -8.33 -26.76
C GLU A 176 -1.88 -7.97 -25.69
N LYS A 177 -2.33 -8.97 -24.94
CA LYS A 177 -3.23 -8.74 -23.80
C LYS A 177 -2.44 -8.24 -22.60
N GLY A 178 -2.93 -7.16 -21.98
CA GLY A 178 -2.34 -6.63 -20.76
C GLY A 178 -2.25 -7.67 -19.64
N SER A 179 -1.12 -7.69 -18.97
CA SER A 179 -0.87 -8.55 -17.82
C SER A 179 -1.43 -7.94 -16.53
N PHE A 180 -1.60 -8.77 -15.48
CA PHE A 180 -1.93 -8.25 -14.15
C PHE A 180 -0.65 -7.86 -13.43
N VAL A 181 -0.51 -6.56 -13.13
CA VAL A 181 0.60 -6.01 -12.35
C VAL A 181 0.15 -5.64 -10.95
N LYS A 182 1.08 -5.68 -10.01
CA LYS A 182 0.81 -5.23 -8.65
C LYS A 182 0.72 -3.71 -8.65
N SER A 183 -0.45 -3.16 -8.31
CA SER A 183 -0.70 -1.73 -8.25
C SER A 183 -0.71 -1.15 -6.84
N GLY A 184 -0.81 -2.00 -5.82
CA GLY A 184 -0.85 -1.54 -4.44
C GLY A 184 -0.97 -2.65 -3.40
N PHE A 185 -1.18 -2.21 -2.17
CA PHE A 185 -1.47 -3.09 -1.04
C PHE A 185 -2.84 -2.80 -0.47
N LYS A 186 -3.48 -3.85 0.00
CA LYS A 186 -4.73 -3.73 0.74
C LYS A 186 -4.79 -4.71 1.89
N MET A 187 -5.63 -4.41 2.86
CA MET A 187 -6.05 -5.41 3.83
C MET A 187 -6.98 -6.42 3.15
N LYS A 188 -6.79 -7.71 3.45
CA LYS A 188 -7.65 -8.81 2.96
C LYS A 188 -8.96 -8.85 3.75
N ILE A 189 -9.74 -7.80 3.65
CA ILE A 189 -11.10 -7.62 4.19
C ILE A 189 -11.97 -6.98 3.10
N ALA A 190 -13.25 -6.72 3.37
CA ALA A 190 -14.06 -5.94 2.44
C ALA A 190 -13.43 -4.56 2.21
N GLY A 191 -13.29 -4.15 0.94
CA GLY A 191 -12.46 -3.01 0.54
C GLY A 191 -12.80 -1.69 1.22
N GLU A 192 -14.07 -1.48 1.58
CA GLU A 192 -14.54 -0.24 2.21
C GLU A 192 -14.24 -0.17 3.72
N THR A 193 -14.09 -1.32 4.39
CA THR A 193 -13.94 -1.36 5.85
C THR A 193 -12.78 -0.50 6.40
N PRO A 194 -11.58 -0.45 5.80
CA PRO A 194 -10.51 0.43 6.29
C PRO A 194 -10.82 1.92 6.15
N TYR A 195 -11.70 2.30 5.21
CA TYR A 195 -12.12 3.69 5.03
C TYR A 195 -13.03 4.19 6.15
N GLU A 196 -13.64 3.29 6.91
CA GLU A 196 -14.51 3.65 8.04
C GLU A 196 -13.74 3.96 9.33
N THR A 197 -12.44 3.71 9.38
CA THR A 197 -11.60 4.03 10.53
C THR A 197 -11.21 5.51 10.58
N ASP A 198 -10.95 6.04 11.77
CA ASP A 198 -10.39 7.37 11.97
C ASP A 198 -8.89 7.38 11.67
N LEU A 199 -8.21 6.28 12.03
CA LEU A 199 -6.80 6.05 11.77
C LEU A 199 -6.61 4.72 11.03
N ASN A 200 -6.01 4.77 9.83
CA ASN A 200 -5.62 3.58 9.07
C ASN A 200 -4.10 3.56 8.86
N VAL A 201 -3.45 2.54 9.37
CA VAL A 201 -1.99 2.39 9.36
C VAL A 201 -1.59 1.12 8.61
N TRP A 202 -0.69 1.26 7.67
CA TRP A 202 -0.03 0.13 7.04
C TRP A 202 1.32 -0.14 7.70
N MET A 203 1.52 -1.36 8.16
CA MET A 203 2.74 -1.81 8.80
C MET A 203 3.59 -2.64 7.83
N GLN A 204 4.86 -2.33 7.75
CA GLN A 204 5.82 -3.04 6.92
C GLN A 204 7.09 -3.37 7.70
N LEU A 205 7.72 -4.50 7.34
CA LEU A 205 9.06 -4.85 7.79
C LEU A 205 10.04 -4.45 6.69
N GLU A 206 10.81 -3.41 6.93
CA GLU A 206 11.84 -2.95 6.01
C GLU A 206 13.20 -3.53 6.38
N LYS A 207 13.99 -3.82 5.36
CA LYS A 207 15.35 -4.32 5.50
C LYS A 207 16.27 -3.30 4.89
N GLU A 208 17.12 -2.73 5.70
CA GLU A 208 18.17 -1.82 5.27
C GLU A 208 19.55 -2.44 5.54
N LEU A 209 20.51 -2.06 4.71
CA LEU A 209 21.91 -2.32 5.03
C LEU A 209 22.38 -1.21 5.97
N ALA A 210 22.73 -1.57 7.21
CA ALA A 210 23.34 -0.63 8.11
C ALA A 210 24.73 -0.19 7.58
N LYS A 211 25.29 0.89 8.12
CA LYS A 211 26.59 1.44 7.69
C LYS A 211 27.74 0.41 7.82
N ASP A 212 27.55 -0.63 8.62
CA ASP A 212 28.50 -1.75 8.79
C ASP A 212 28.21 -2.95 7.87
N ASN A 213 27.39 -2.76 6.83
CA ASN A 213 26.91 -3.78 5.89
C ASN A 213 26.13 -4.94 6.52
N LYS A 214 25.65 -4.80 7.76
CA LYS A 214 24.75 -5.77 8.37
C LYS A 214 23.30 -5.46 8.03
N PRO A 215 22.50 -6.48 7.72
CA PRO A 215 21.07 -6.28 7.48
C PRO A 215 20.39 -5.81 8.77
N LYS A 216 19.87 -4.60 8.78
CA LYS A 216 18.99 -4.08 9.84
C LYS A 216 17.55 -4.24 9.40
N GLN A 217 16.74 -4.89 10.23
CA GLN A 217 15.30 -4.97 10.03
C GLN A 217 14.59 -4.03 10.99
N GLN A 218 13.67 -3.24 10.47
CA GLN A 218 12.86 -2.35 11.30
C GLN A 218 11.40 -2.35 10.86
N ASN A 219 10.49 -2.23 11.82
CA ASN A 219 9.08 -2.06 11.54
C ASN A 219 8.82 -0.59 11.19
N VAL A 220 8.12 -0.37 10.09
CA VAL A 220 7.75 0.96 9.61
C VAL A 220 6.23 1.05 9.53
N ALA A 221 5.68 2.15 9.99
CA ALA A 221 4.25 2.48 9.92
C ALA A 221 4.02 3.59 8.91
N TYR A 222 3.15 3.34 7.93
CA TYR A 222 2.67 4.30 6.97
C TYR A 222 1.24 4.69 7.34
N VAL A 223 1.01 5.95 7.66
CA VAL A 223 -0.33 6.44 7.98
C VAL A 223 -1.07 6.71 6.68
N LEU A 224 -1.93 5.77 6.27
CA LEU A 224 -2.68 5.86 5.02
C LEU A 224 -3.87 6.81 5.14
N LYS A 225 -4.40 6.96 6.36
CA LYS A 225 -5.52 7.84 6.67
C LYS A 225 -5.47 8.27 8.13
N ASP A 226 -5.70 9.54 8.35
CA ASP A 226 -5.98 10.16 9.65
C ASP A 226 -7.06 11.22 9.44
N ARG A 227 -8.25 11.02 10.01
CA ARG A 227 -9.38 11.97 9.90
C ARG A 227 -9.11 13.33 10.57
N SER A 228 -8.16 13.39 11.49
CA SER A 228 -7.75 14.64 12.13
C SER A 228 -6.75 15.45 11.31
N ASP A 229 -6.19 14.85 10.26
CA ASP A 229 -5.12 15.39 9.39
C ASP A 229 -3.83 15.79 10.16
N THR A 230 -3.65 15.32 11.39
CA THR A 230 -2.47 15.65 12.21
C THR A 230 -1.22 14.87 11.80
N ILE A 231 -1.42 13.61 11.40
CA ILE A 231 -0.34 12.68 10.99
C ILE A 231 -0.63 12.00 9.65
N ASN A 232 -1.61 12.49 8.90
CA ASN A 232 -1.98 11.91 7.61
C ASN A 232 -0.78 11.89 6.65
N GLY A 233 -0.55 10.75 5.99
CA GLY A 233 0.58 10.57 5.06
C GLY A 233 1.96 10.45 5.71
N LYS A 234 2.09 10.46 7.05
CA LYS A 234 3.38 10.34 7.72
C LYS A 234 3.87 8.90 7.79
N ILE A 235 5.20 8.79 7.85
CA ILE A 235 5.92 7.52 7.95
C ILE A 235 6.67 7.53 9.28
N PHE A 236 6.54 6.45 10.04
CA PHE A 236 7.22 6.31 11.33
C PHE A 236 8.05 5.03 11.35
N GLU A 237 9.35 5.19 11.51
CA GLU A 237 10.26 4.08 11.81
C GLU A 237 10.11 3.65 13.27
N MET A 238 10.11 2.33 13.50
CA MET A 238 9.95 1.77 14.84
C MET A 238 8.82 2.44 15.64
N PRO A 239 7.58 2.48 15.09
CA PRO A 239 6.48 3.25 15.64
C PRO A 239 6.19 2.88 17.08
N LYS A 240 5.91 3.89 17.88
CA LYS A 240 5.48 3.81 19.27
C LYS A 240 4.18 4.57 19.47
N TYR A 241 3.53 4.43 20.61
CA TYR A 241 2.32 5.22 20.89
C TYR A 241 2.52 6.72 20.62
N LYS A 242 3.69 7.27 20.94
CA LYS A 242 4.01 8.69 20.70
C LYS A 242 3.85 9.11 19.23
N SER A 243 4.06 8.20 18.29
CA SER A 243 3.87 8.45 16.87
C SER A 243 2.41 8.74 16.51
N PHE A 244 1.47 8.17 17.25
CA PHE A 244 0.02 8.29 17.02
C PHE A 244 -0.68 9.21 18.01
N LYS A 245 0.02 9.68 19.07
CA LYS A 245 -0.54 10.55 20.10
C LYS A 245 -1.18 11.84 19.54
N PRO A 246 -0.68 12.47 18.47
CA PRO A 246 -1.28 13.69 17.93
C PRO A 246 -2.77 13.55 17.58
N ILE A 247 -3.23 12.41 17.01
CA ILE A 247 -4.66 12.18 16.75
C ILE A 247 -5.48 12.11 18.05
N ILE A 248 -4.91 11.51 19.11
CA ILE A 248 -5.59 11.45 20.43
C ILE A 248 -5.67 12.83 21.05
N ASN A 249 -4.60 13.63 20.98
CA ASN A 249 -4.61 15.02 21.43
C ASN A 249 -5.66 15.84 20.70
N PHE A 250 -5.79 15.67 19.36
CA PHE A 250 -6.82 16.32 18.56
C PHE A 250 -8.23 15.97 19.06
N ILE A 251 -8.49 14.67 19.25
CA ILE A 251 -9.78 14.17 19.77
C ILE A 251 -10.10 14.77 21.14
N LEU A 252 -9.09 14.93 22.00
CA LEU A 252 -9.25 15.50 23.35
C LEU A 252 -9.25 17.04 23.37
N GLY A 253 -9.07 17.71 22.24
CA GLY A 253 -8.93 19.17 22.17
C GLY A 253 -7.66 19.68 22.85
N LEU A 254 -6.62 18.86 22.94
CA LEU A 254 -5.32 19.19 23.52
C LEU A 254 -4.37 19.73 22.44
N PRO A 255 -3.33 20.50 22.82
CA PRO A 255 -2.32 20.95 21.86
C PRO A 255 -1.67 19.76 21.13
N ILE A 256 -1.64 19.85 19.82
CA ILE A 256 -0.92 18.93 18.95
C ILE A 256 0.53 19.37 19.00
N GLY A 257 1.38 18.67 19.76
CA GLY A 257 2.82 18.97 19.82
C GLY A 257 3.49 18.92 18.44
N GLU A 258 4.70 19.45 18.33
CA GLU A 258 5.48 19.31 17.09
C GLU A 258 5.60 17.83 16.72
N VAL A 259 5.00 17.47 15.59
CA VAL A 259 5.16 16.13 15.03
C VAL A 259 6.47 16.15 14.26
N ALA A 260 7.53 15.78 14.94
CA ALA A 260 8.85 15.65 14.33
C ALA A 260 8.81 14.56 13.28
N GLN A 261 8.44 14.92 12.05
CA GLN A 261 8.90 14.20 10.86
C GLN A 261 8.45 14.84 9.57
N GLU A 262 9.35 14.78 8.58
CA GLU A 262 9.08 15.16 7.22
C GLU A 262 7.99 14.27 6.63
N SER A 263 6.89 14.87 6.23
CA SER A 263 5.91 14.21 5.40
C SER A 263 6.36 14.35 3.97
N SER A 264 6.70 13.26 3.33
CA SER A 264 6.80 13.24 1.88
C SER A 264 5.50 12.64 1.36
N ASN A 265 4.60 13.48 0.87
CA ASN A 265 3.41 13.04 0.14
C ASN A 265 3.74 12.19 -1.10
N GLN A 266 5.01 12.09 -1.46
CA GLN A 266 5.50 11.32 -2.59
C GLN A 266 5.78 9.85 -2.24
N ASN A 267 5.74 9.45 -0.96
CA ASN A 267 6.16 8.13 -0.49
C ASN A 267 5.06 7.35 0.25
N LEU A 268 3.80 7.54 -0.15
CA LEU A 268 2.66 6.81 0.45
C LEU A 268 2.58 5.34 0.04
N THR A 269 3.48 4.91 -0.85
CA THR A 269 3.49 3.53 -1.34
C THR A 269 4.47 2.71 -0.53
N PRO A 270 4.02 1.71 0.24
CA PRO A 270 4.90 0.89 1.07
C PRO A 270 5.87 0.03 0.22
N GLY A 271 7.11 0.00 0.61
CA GLY A 271 8.23 -0.87 0.26
C GLY A 271 8.31 -1.47 -1.15
N SER A 272 7.62 -2.55 -1.44
CA SER A 272 7.70 -3.24 -2.74
C SER A 272 7.10 -2.45 -3.89
N ASP A 273 6.09 -1.61 -3.63
CA ASP A 273 5.54 -0.72 -4.65
C ASP A 273 6.44 0.50 -4.85
N ARG A 274 7.08 0.99 -3.79
CA ARG A 274 8.10 2.03 -3.90
C ARG A 274 9.22 1.58 -4.83
N GLU A 275 9.75 0.36 -4.66
CA GLU A 275 10.74 -0.21 -5.57
C GLU A 275 10.20 -0.36 -7.00
N TYR A 276 8.94 -0.74 -7.16
CA TYR A 276 8.29 -0.82 -8.47
C TYR A 276 8.17 0.56 -9.12
N TYR A 277 7.62 1.56 -8.41
CA TYR A 277 7.50 2.93 -8.92
C TYR A 277 8.86 3.58 -9.15
N GLU A 278 9.84 3.37 -8.27
CA GLU A 278 11.21 3.83 -8.48
C GLU A 278 11.83 3.19 -9.72
N ARG A 279 11.59 1.90 -9.95
CA ARG A 279 12.03 1.23 -11.20
C ARG A 279 11.34 1.81 -12.42
N GLN A 280 10.03 2.02 -12.38
CA GLN A 280 9.28 2.62 -13.49
C GLN A 280 9.72 4.07 -13.75
N LEU A 281 9.88 4.86 -12.69
CA LEU A 281 10.38 6.23 -12.79
C LEU A 281 11.79 6.26 -13.37
N ASN A 282 12.68 5.41 -12.90
CA ASN A 282 14.04 5.30 -13.41
C ASN A 282 14.06 4.85 -14.88
N LYS A 283 13.22 3.89 -15.28
CA LYS A 283 13.04 3.52 -16.70
C LYS A 283 12.58 4.70 -17.54
N LYS A 284 11.57 5.45 -17.07
CA LYS A 284 11.06 6.64 -17.77
C LYS A 284 12.14 7.70 -17.93
N ILE A 285 12.87 8.01 -16.87
CA ILE A 285 14.00 8.97 -16.91
C ILE A 285 15.06 8.48 -17.90
N GLU A 286 15.36 7.19 -17.95
CA GLU A 286 16.35 6.64 -18.85
C GLU A 286 15.89 6.68 -20.30
N MET A 287 14.61 6.45 -20.57
CA MET A 287 14.01 6.64 -21.89
C MET A 287 14.07 8.10 -22.35
N GLU A 288 13.78 9.06 -21.46
CA GLU A 288 13.90 10.49 -21.75
C GLU A 288 15.37 10.89 -22.07
N LYS A 289 16.35 10.29 -21.37
CA LYS A 289 17.77 10.47 -21.70
C LYS A 289 18.12 9.91 -23.07
N ILE A 290 17.65 8.70 -23.41
CA ILE A 290 17.85 8.10 -24.75
C ILE A 290 17.28 9.02 -25.82
N GLU A 291 16.06 9.53 -25.65
CA GLU A 291 15.44 10.49 -26.58
C GLU A 291 16.28 11.78 -26.68
N SER A 292 16.84 12.26 -25.58
CA SER A 292 17.71 13.44 -25.54
C SER A 292 19.02 13.21 -26.30
N VAL A 293 19.61 12.02 -26.25
CA VAL A 293 20.81 11.68 -27.03
C VAL A 293 20.51 11.78 -28.54
N PHE A 294 19.37 11.30 -28.99
CA PHE A 294 18.94 11.46 -30.39
C PHE A 294 18.72 12.94 -30.75
N ALA A 295 18.09 13.71 -29.86
CA ALA A 295 17.84 15.15 -30.09
C ALA A 295 19.15 15.97 -30.20
N LEU A 296 20.12 15.69 -29.34
CA LEU A 296 21.44 16.34 -29.35
C LEU A 296 22.28 16.04 -30.61
N ASN A 297 21.92 14.98 -31.35
CA ASN A 297 22.57 14.57 -32.58
C ASN A 297 21.71 14.80 -33.83
N ASP A 298 20.74 15.73 -33.77
CA ASP A 298 19.83 16.15 -34.83
C ASP A 298 18.90 15.05 -35.36
N LEU A 299 18.73 13.98 -34.59
CA LEU A 299 17.85 12.83 -34.91
C LEU A 299 16.66 12.69 -33.95
N GLY A 300 16.36 13.70 -33.14
CA GLY A 300 15.20 13.68 -32.22
C GLY A 300 13.88 13.58 -32.97
N ASP A 301 13.64 14.50 -33.89
CA ASP A 301 12.47 14.52 -34.78
C ASP A 301 12.91 14.65 -36.25
N PRO A 302 13.38 13.56 -36.89
CA PRO A 302 13.93 13.61 -38.22
C PRO A 302 12.84 13.93 -39.27
N ARG A 303 13.03 15.05 -39.99
CA ARG A 303 12.04 15.52 -41.00
C ARG A 303 12.21 14.93 -42.39
N ASN A 304 13.41 14.49 -42.73
CA ASN A 304 13.71 13.91 -44.04
C ASN A 304 13.80 12.37 -43.97
N ALA A 305 13.63 11.72 -45.13
CA ALA A 305 13.63 10.27 -45.23
C ALA A 305 14.99 9.61 -44.91
N ALA A 306 16.10 10.33 -45.15
CA ALA A 306 17.44 9.82 -44.91
C ALA A 306 17.72 9.76 -43.38
N ASP A 307 17.37 10.82 -42.64
CA ASP A 307 17.54 10.87 -41.20
C ASP A 307 16.60 9.87 -40.50
N LYS A 308 15.36 9.68 -41.01
CA LYS A 308 14.45 8.63 -40.51
C LYS A 308 15.06 7.24 -40.68
N LYS A 309 15.63 6.96 -41.82
CA LYS A 309 16.30 5.69 -42.12
C LYS A 309 17.51 5.51 -41.20
N LEU A 310 18.36 6.54 -41.05
CA LEU A 310 19.52 6.50 -40.20
C LEU A 310 19.14 6.27 -38.74
N LYS A 311 18.13 6.99 -38.20
CA LYS A 311 17.60 6.79 -36.84
C LYS A 311 17.12 5.34 -36.64
N THR A 312 16.36 4.80 -37.60
CA THR A 312 15.86 3.43 -37.53
C THR A 312 17.01 2.41 -37.54
N MET A 313 18.05 2.62 -38.32
CA MET A 313 19.23 1.76 -38.35
C MET A 313 19.98 1.80 -37.01
N ILE A 314 20.16 2.97 -36.42
CA ILE A 314 20.81 3.15 -35.12
C ILE A 314 20.00 2.41 -34.04
N ILE A 315 18.68 2.62 -33.99
CA ILE A 315 17.80 1.94 -33.02
C ILE A 315 17.92 0.42 -33.18
N GLN A 316 17.79 -0.10 -34.39
CA GLN A 316 17.92 -1.54 -34.66
C GLN A 316 19.30 -2.06 -34.25
N LYS A 317 20.35 -1.30 -34.51
CA LYS A 317 21.73 -1.71 -34.21
C LYS A 317 22.00 -1.75 -32.71
N VAL A 318 21.60 -0.71 -31.98
CA VAL A 318 21.86 -0.57 -30.53
C VAL A 318 20.90 -1.41 -29.72
N PHE A 319 19.59 -1.30 -29.96
CA PHE A 319 18.57 -1.96 -29.12
C PHE A 319 18.18 -3.36 -29.62
N GLY A 320 18.52 -3.72 -30.84
CA GLY A 320 18.15 -5.01 -31.44
C GLY A 320 16.72 -5.10 -31.96
N THR A 321 15.94 -4.03 -31.80
CA THR A 321 14.55 -3.91 -32.25
C THR A 321 14.27 -2.46 -32.66
N THR A 322 13.30 -2.24 -33.54
CA THR A 322 12.80 -0.91 -33.90
C THR A 322 11.51 -0.56 -33.17
N SER A 323 10.94 -1.53 -32.44
CA SER A 323 9.69 -1.35 -31.69
C SER A 323 9.94 -0.56 -30.41
N LYS A 324 9.30 0.60 -30.29
CA LYS A 324 9.33 1.43 -29.05
C LYS A 324 8.85 0.63 -27.85
N THR A 325 7.79 -0.16 -28.02
CA THR A 325 7.20 -1.00 -26.97
C THR A 325 8.17 -2.07 -26.45
N GLU A 326 8.96 -2.68 -27.33
CA GLU A 326 9.97 -3.65 -26.91
C GLU A 326 11.13 -2.99 -26.17
N ILE A 327 11.53 -1.79 -26.55
CA ILE A 327 12.55 -1.01 -25.85
C ILE A 327 12.05 -0.61 -24.45
N GLU A 328 10.82 -0.16 -24.33
CA GLU A 328 10.18 0.18 -23.04
C GLU A 328 10.04 -1.01 -22.08
N LYS A 329 9.98 -2.24 -22.61
CA LYS A 329 9.98 -3.49 -21.81
C LYS A 329 11.35 -3.85 -21.25
N MET A 330 12.44 -3.29 -21.76
CA MET A 330 13.79 -3.58 -21.27
C MET A 330 13.95 -3.17 -19.80
N GLU A 331 14.75 -3.92 -19.04
CA GLU A 331 15.09 -3.56 -17.69
C GLU A 331 15.97 -2.30 -17.64
N PHE A 332 15.88 -1.53 -16.53
CA PHE A 332 16.64 -0.27 -16.35
C PHE A 332 18.15 -0.45 -16.65
N ALA A 333 18.74 -1.54 -16.16
CA ALA A 333 20.16 -1.83 -16.41
C ALA A 333 20.47 -2.02 -17.90
N GLN A 334 19.54 -2.65 -18.65
CA GLN A 334 19.67 -2.82 -20.11
C GLN A 334 19.53 -1.47 -20.83
N LEU A 335 18.54 -0.65 -20.45
CA LEU A 335 18.35 0.67 -21.05
C LEU A 335 19.56 1.57 -20.82
N ASN A 336 20.09 1.59 -19.60
CA ASN A 336 21.30 2.37 -19.26
C ASN A 336 22.51 1.92 -20.07
N TYR A 337 22.71 0.59 -20.18
CA TYR A 337 23.79 0.03 -20.99
C TYR A 337 23.63 0.41 -22.48
N ARG A 338 22.43 0.25 -23.05
CA ARG A 338 22.15 0.60 -24.45
C ARG A 338 22.27 2.10 -24.72
N ARG A 339 21.92 2.95 -23.74
CA ARG A 339 22.19 4.39 -23.84
C ARG A 339 23.70 4.68 -23.94
N SER A 340 24.51 4.02 -23.13
CA SER A 340 25.97 4.20 -23.19
C SER A 340 26.54 3.76 -24.54
N GLU A 341 26.08 2.64 -25.12
CA GLU A 341 26.43 2.23 -26.47
C GLU A 341 25.98 3.25 -27.53
N LEU A 342 24.78 3.83 -27.36
CA LEU A 342 24.27 4.87 -28.24
C LEU A 342 25.13 6.14 -28.21
N GLU A 343 25.53 6.59 -27.01
CA GLU A 343 26.42 7.73 -26.83
C GLU A 343 27.79 7.49 -27.46
N GLU A 344 28.37 6.30 -27.30
CA GLU A 344 29.63 5.90 -27.89
C GLU A 344 29.53 5.91 -29.43
N LEU A 345 28.46 5.32 -29.99
CA LEU A 345 28.22 5.33 -31.43
C LEU A 345 28.14 6.75 -32.01
N PHE A 346 27.40 7.66 -31.34
CA PHE A 346 27.31 9.04 -31.81
C PHE A 346 28.61 9.81 -31.67
N GLN A 347 29.44 9.52 -30.68
CA GLN A 347 30.78 10.10 -30.54
C GLN A 347 31.69 9.66 -31.69
N GLU A 348 31.67 8.38 -32.02
CA GLU A 348 32.46 7.85 -33.15
C GLU A 348 31.96 8.43 -34.46
N MET A 349 30.64 8.50 -34.66
CA MET A 349 30.06 9.05 -35.90
C MET A 349 30.47 10.49 -36.22
N LYS A 350 30.88 11.30 -35.24
CA LYS A 350 31.35 12.65 -35.48
C LYS A 350 32.63 12.72 -36.35
N ASN A 351 33.40 11.64 -36.37
CA ASN A 351 34.68 11.56 -37.06
C ASN A 351 34.58 10.93 -38.47
N PHE A 352 33.36 10.53 -38.88
CA PHE A 352 33.14 9.83 -40.14
C PHE A 352 32.21 10.63 -41.08
N GLU A 353 32.62 10.79 -42.35
CA GLU A 353 31.82 11.45 -43.40
C GLU A 353 30.59 10.57 -43.77
N ASP A 354 30.79 9.23 -43.87
CA ASP A 354 29.71 8.27 -44.14
C ASP A 354 29.19 7.65 -42.84
N LYS A 355 28.14 8.27 -42.31
CA LYS A 355 27.47 7.84 -41.08
C LYS A 355 26.79 6.47 -41.22
N VAL A 356 26.29 6.14 -42.41
CA VAL A 356 25.56 4.88 -42.63
C VAL A 356 26.50 3.69 -42.57
N SER A 357 27.62 3.74 -43.31
CA SER A 357 28.62 2.66 -43.28
C SER A 357 29.22 2.47 -41.85
N HIS A 358 29.35 3.56 -41.11
CA HIS A 358 29.85 3.46 -39.73
C HIS A 358 28.84 2.73 -38.84
N VAL A 359 27.54 3.05 -38.87
CA VAL A 359 26.50 2.34 -38.10
C VAL A 359 26.48 0.86 -38.46
N GLU A 360 26.65 0.50 -39.75
CA GLU A 360 26.68 -0.91 -40.19
C GLU A 360 27.90 -1.65 -39.57
N SER A 361 29.05 -1.00 -39.50
CA SER A 361 30.29 -1.60 -38.99
C SER A 361 30.37 -1.64 -37.46
N PHE A 362 29.57 -0.87 -36.74
CA PHE A 362 29.60 -0.80 -35.29
C PHE A 362 29.34 -2.17 -34.67
N LYS A 363 30.23 -2.64 -33.77
CA LYS A 363 30.12 -3.94 -33.11
C LYS A 363 29.48 -3.79 -31.73
N LYS A 364 28.37 -4.47 -31.52
CA LYS A 364 27.70 -4.58 -30.23
C LYS A 364 28.59 -5.30 -29.21
N LYS A 365 28.68 -4.80 -27.99
CA LYS A 365 29.41 -5.44 -26.90
C LYS A 365 28.51 -6.47 -26.18
N ASP A 366 28.09 -7.51 -26.89
CA ASP A 366 27.02 -8.45 -26.45
C ASP A 366 27.41 -9.48 -25.38
N GLU A 367 28.60 -9.43 -24.77
CA GLU A 367 29.07 -10.55 -23.93
C GLU A 367 28.76 -10.47 -22.43
N LEU A 368 28.22 -9.37 -21.92
CA LEU A 368 28.02 -9.21 -20.47
C LEU A 368 26.66 -9.65 -19.91
N PHE A 369 25.69 -9.98 -20.75
CA PHE A 369 24.32 -10.33 -20.30
C PHE A 369 23.88 -11.78 -20.60
N LYS A 370 24.81 -12.67 -20.89
CA LYS A 370 24.49 -14.10 -21.11
C LYS A 370 24.53 -14.97 -19.86
N VAL A 371 24.76 -14.40 -18.67
CA VAL A 371 24.79 -15.16 -17.40
C VAL A 371 24.04 -14.37 -16.33
N ALA A 372 22.77 -14.70 -16.14
CA ALA A 372 22.09 -14.75 -14.85
C ALA A 372 20.75 -15.49 -15.04
#